data_df515f2a525ff54a19236b585de1e819
#
_entry.id   df515f2a525ff54a19236b585de1e819
#
_cell.length_a   1.000
_cell.length_b   1.000
_cell.length_c   1.000
_cell.angle_alpha   90.00
_cell.angle_beta   90.00
_cell.angle_gamma   90.00
#
_symmetry.space_group_name_H-M   'P 1'
#
loop_
_entity.id
_entity.type
_entity.pdbx_description
1 polymer ?
#
loop_
_entity_poly.entity_id
_entity_poly.type
_entity_poly.pdbx_seq_one_letter_code
_entity_poly.pdbx_strand_id
1 'polypeptide(L)'
;GEDLTGIVLEETPWVADAEMETQRLAALQQLFDANRQADLRHRFAEALGKLQRGDGSFGWFEGMSGNAWLTGRVARLLLRSGAGVKTDSLLTQYVDVKKMMVYLMGKAHEEIITDKESLREHKIHAYGGSYWLDYLYLASLSDVTWFDASVRKDLGYMQSRILDCVEQREADGKRRTAGDSDRLSLTETAQAVIVLRYMGKADAAAGLVRSLREHLVDGAEGLHLEYPSNGFVGSDRKIAVHTLLMEA
;
A
#
# COMPACT_ATOMS: atom_id res chain seq x y z
N GLY A 1 34.77 38.72 -37.18
CA GLY A 1 33.62 37.90 -37.51
C GLY A 1 33.06 37.32 -36.23
N GLU A 2 31.94 37.88 -35.79
CA GLU A 2 31.20 37.30 -34.68
C GLU A 2 30.67 35.95 -35.14
N ASP A 3 30.81 34.97 -34.31
CA ASP A 3 30.41 33.59 -34.58
C ASP A 3 28.87 33.49 -34.50
N LEU A 4 28.25 33.77 -35.67
CA LEU A 4 26.78 33.69 -35.81
C LEU A 4 26.22 32.27 -35.79
N THR A 5 27.09 31.24 -35.79
CA THR A 5 26.66 29.85 -35.73
C THR A 5 26.11 29.47 -34.36
N GLY A 6 26.58 30.05 -33.27
CA GLY A 6 26.07 29.84 -31.93
C GLY A 6 24.66 30.39 -31.72
N ILE A 7 24.41 31.59 -32.26
CA ILE A 7 23.11 32.29 -32.06
C ILE A 7 21.98 31.60 -32.81
N VAL A 8 22.23 31.07 -34.00
CA VAL A 8 21.20 30.38 -34.81
C VAL A 8 20.82 29.00 -34.23
N LEU A 9 21.74 28.36 -33.51
CA LEU A 9 21.49 27.06 -32.86
C LEU A 9 20.65 27.21 -31.59
N GLU A 10 20.80 28.30 -30.83
CA GLU A 10 20.03 28.52 -29.61
C GLU A 10 18.55 28.87 -29.86
N GLU A 11 18.20 29.40 -31.03
CA GLU A 11 16.84 29.82 -31.34
C GLU A 11 15.97 28.76 -32.05
N THR A 12 16.50 27.58 -32.37
CA THR A 12 15.74 26.56 -33.09
C THR A 12 15.11 25.56 -32.12
N PRO A 13 13.76 25.41 -32.09
CA PRO A 13 13.07 24.53 -31.12
C PRO A 13 13.55 23.09 -31.13
N TRP A 14 13.96 22.55 -32.27
CA TRP A 14 14.45 21.17 -32.39
C TRP A 14 15.84 20.98 -31.79
N VAL A 15 16.67 22.02 -31.66
CA VAL A 15 17.96 21.94 -30.95
C VAL A 15 17.74 21.93 -29.46
N ALA A 16 16.82 22.75 -28.95
CA ALA A 16 16.42 22.73 -27.55
C ALA A 16 15.79 21.37 -27.16
N ASP A 17 15.00 20.78 -28.04
CA ASP A 17 14.45 19.44 -27.84
C ASP A 17 15.52 18.35 -27.83
N ALA A 18 16.52 18.42 -28.73
CA ALA A 18 17.65 17.49 -28.77
C ALA A 18 18.57 17.63 -27.53
N GLU A 19 18.80 18.85 -27.06
CA GLU A 19 19.53 19.07 -25.79
C GLU A 19 18.78 18.53 -24.60
N MET A 20 17.45 18.74 -24.50
CA MET A 20 16.63 18.17 -23.45
C MET A 20 16.62 16.64 -23.51
N GLU A 21 16.57 16.03 -24.67
CA GLU A 21 16.64 14.58 -24.83
C GLU A 21 18.00 14.03 -24.42
N THR A 22 19.08 14.68 -24.81
CA THR A 22 20.45 14.33 -24.40
C THR A 22 20.63 14.44 -22.89
N GLN A 23 20.09 15.49 -22.26
CA GLN A 23 20.09 15.66 -20.81
C GLN A 23 19.26 14.58 -20.11
N ARG A 24 18.10 14.20 -20.67
CA ARG A 24 17.29 13.09 -20.17
C ARG A 24 18.02 11.75 -20.24
N LEU A 25 18.68 11.47 -21.37
CA LEU A 25 19.46 10.25 -21.53
C LEU A 25 20.67 10.22 -20.57
N ALA A 26 21.36 11.33 -20.38
CA ALA A 26 22.45 11.44 -19.42
C ALA A 26 21.96 11.25 -17.97
N ALA A 27 20.79 11.81 -17.63
CA ALA A 27 20.15 11.61 -16.33
C ALA A 27 19.74 10.14 -16.12
N LEU A 28 19.19 9.49 -17.16
CA LEU A 28 18.89 8.07 -17.11
C LEU A 28 20.15 7.20 -16.94
N GLN A 29 21.23 7.49 -17.66
CA GLN A 29 22.50 6.78 -17.49
C GLN A 29 23.05 6.92 -16.05
N GLN A 30 22.93 8.13 -15.47
CA GLN A 30 23.31 8.35 -14.08
C GLN A 30 22.45 7.57 -13.06
N LEU A 31 21.19 7.29 -13.38
CA LEU A 31 20.35 6.44 -12.54
C LEU A 31 20.82 4.97 -12.52
N PHE A 32 21.50 4.53 -13.57
CA PHE A 32 22.06 3.17 -13.66
C PHE A 32 23.48 3.04 -13.13
N ASP A 33 24.12 4.14 -12.75
CA ASP A 33 25.43 4.09 -12.07
C ASP A 33 25.29 3.44 -10.69
N ALA A 34 25.94 2.28 -10.50
CA ALA A 34 25.83 1.48 -9.29
C ALA A 34 26.30 2.24 -8.02
N ASN A 35 27.34 3.06 -8.13
CA ASN A 35 27.84 3.84 -7.02
C ASN A 35 26.86 4.95 -6.61
N ARG A 36 26.29 5.63 -7.61
CA ARG A 36 25.29 6.67 -7.37
C ARG A 36 24.00 6.08 -6.78
N GLN A 37 23.58 4.91 -7.26
CA GLN A 37 22.43 4.21 -6.68
C GLN A 37 22.70 3.79 -5.23
N ALA A 38 23.91 3.31 -4.91
CA ALA A 38 24.28 2.96 -3.54
C ALA A 38 24.25 4.19 -2.63
N ASP A 39 24.79 5.31 -3.07
CA ASP A 39 24.79 6.58 -2.32
C ASP A 39 23.36 7.12 -2.12
N LEU A 40 22.53 7.08 -3.15
CA LEU A 40 21.12 7.48 -3.05
C LEU A 40 20.33 6.60 -2.08
N ARG A 41 20.56 5.27 -2.11
CA ARG A 41 19.92 4.33 -1.16
C ARG A 41 20.34 4.64 0.27
N HIS A 42 21.63 4.94 0.49
CA HIS A 42 22.13 5.27 1.82
C HIS A 42 21.51 6.56 2.35
N ARG A 43 21.51 7.64 1.55
CA ARG A 43 20.89 8.90 1.92
C ARG A 43 19.38 8.76 2.16
N PHE A 44 18.70 7.96 1.34
CA PHE A 44 17.28 7.68 1.54
C PHE A 44 17.02 6.92 2.85
N ALA A 45 17.82 5.89 3.14
CA ALA A 45 17.68 5.12 4.37
C ALA A 45 17.93 5.98 5.62
N GLU A 46 18.96 6.81 5.60
CA GLU A 46 19.26 7.76 6.68
C GLU A 46 18.13 8.80 6.86
N ALA A 47 17.68 9.41 5.77
CA ALA A 47 16.60 10.40 5.81
C ALA A 47 15.28 9.78 6.32
N LEU A 48 14.97 8.55 5.88
CA LEU A 48 13.80 7.84 6.37
C LEU A 48 13.92 7.51 7.87
N GLY A 49 15.10 7.10 8.33
CA GLY A 49 15.37 6.84 9.75
C GLY A 49 15.16 8.07 10.64
N LYS A 50 15.51 9.28 10.16
CA LYS A 50 15.28 10.53 10.90
C LYS A 50 13.78 10.87 11.08
N LEU A 51 12.93 10.35 10.19
CA LEU A 51 11.48 10.54 10.29
C LEU A 51 10.81 9.55 11.23
N GLN A 52 11.50 8.45 11.60
CA GLN A 52 10.97 7.47 12.54
C GLN A 52 11.10 7.98 13.97
N ARG A 53 10.00 7.91 14.69
CA ARG A 53 9.93 8.30 16.11
C ARG A 53 10.31 7.14 17.03
N GLY A 54 10.54 7.47 18.31
CA GLY A 54 10.90 6.48 19.32
C GLY A 54 9.82 5.40 19.57
N ASP A 55 8.55 5.69 19.23
CA ASP A 55 7.42 4.77 19.29
C ASP A 55 7.29 3.87 18.04
N GLY A 56 8.13 4.08 17.03
CA GLY A 56 8.10 3.37 15.75
C GLY A 56 7.26 4.03 14.68
N SER A 57 6.48 5.06 14.99
CA SER A 57 5.67 5.80 14.02
C SER A 57 6.52 6.71 13.12
N PHE A 58 5.95 7.10 11.97
CA PHE A 58 6.54 8.09 11.07
C PHE A 58 5.75 9.39 11.08
N GLY A 59 6.46 10.52 11.12
CA GLY A 59 5.94 11.85 10.88
C GLY A 59 6.24 12.32 9.45
N TRP A 60 5.50 13.33 8.96
CA TRP A 60 5.76 13.94 7.66
C TRP A 60 7.08 14.73 7.63
N PHE A 61 7.48 15.25 8.78
CA PHE A 61 8.73 15.98 8.97
C PHE A 61 9.36 15.56 10.29
N GLU A 62 10.66 15.77 10.41
CA GLU A 62 11.39 15.53 11.64
C GLU A 62 10.78 16.34 12.80
N GLY A 63 10.58 15.68 13.95
CA GLY A 63 9.95 16.28 15.12
C GLY A 63 8.41 16.34 15.11
N MET A 64 7.75 16.03 13.99
CA MET A 64 6.30 15.99 13.90
C MET A 64 5.71 14.76 14.60
N SER A 65 4.45 14.85 15.07
CA SER A 65 3.73 13.71 15.64
C SER A 65 3.58 12.57 14.64
N GLY A 66 3.60 11.33 15.14
CA GLY A 66 3.43 10.13 14.32
C GLY A 66 2.04 10.07 13.68
N ASN A 67 1.99 9.56 12.45
CA ASN A 67 0.77 9.38 11.68
C ASN A 67 0.62 7.91 11.26
N ALA A 68 -0.48 7.26 11.68
CA ALA A 68 -0.70 5.84 11.44
C ALA A 68 -0.83 5.51 9.94
N TRP A 69 -1.51 6.38 9.17
CA TRP A 69 -1.65 6.20 7.73
C TRP A 69 -0.28 6.24 7.02
N LEU A 70 0.53 7.26 7.33
CA LEU A 70 1.88 7.37 6.76
C LEU A 70 2.75 6.18 7.17
N THR A 71 2.72 5.81 8.45
CA THR A 71 3.45 4.66 8.98
C THR A 71 3.06 3.37 8.26
N GLY A 72 1.77 3.15 8.01
CA GLY A 72 1.27 2.01 7.24
C GLY A 72 1.77 2.00 5.78
N ARG A 73 1.89 3.18 5.14
CA ARG A 73 2.45 3.29 3.78
C ARG A 73 3.93 2.95 3.75
N VAL A 74 4.70 3.45 4.70
CA VAL A 74 6.12 3.11 4.85
C VAL A 74 6.30 1.62 5.14
N ALA A 75 5.49 1.05 6.05
CA ALA A 75 5.50 -0.37 6.37
C ALA A 75 5.27 -1.24 5.13
N ARG A 76 4.24 -0.92 4.35
CA ARG A 76 3.92 -1.63 3.11
C ARG A 76 5.09 -1.63 2.13
N LEU A 77 5.72 -0.47 1.92
CA LEU A 77 6.86 -0.35 1.02
C LEU A 77 8.05 -1.21 1.49
N LEU A 78 8.41 -1.12 2.77
CA LEU A 78 9.55 -1.82 3.33
C LEU A 78 9.33 -3.34 3.38
N LEU A 79 8.16 -3.80 3.82
CA LEU A 79 7.85 -5.22 3.91
C LEU A 79 7.77 -5.87 2.52
N ARG A 80 7.13 -5.22 1.54
CA ARG A 80 7.05 -5.73 0.15
C ARG A 80 8.41 -5.79 -0.53
N SER A 81 9.28 -4.84 -0.29
CA SER A 81 10.65 -4.87 -0.85
C SER A 81 11.53 -5.96 -0.22
N GLY A 82 11.06 -6.64 0.80
CA GLY A 82 11.84 -7.59 1.61
C GLY A 82 12.96 -6.92 2.43
N ALA A 83 13.04 -5.59 2.39
CA ALA A 83 14.06 -4.83 3.10
C ALA A 83 13.87 -4.89 4.61
N GLY A 84 12.64 -5.09 5.08
CA GLY A 84 12.33 -5.15 6.51
C GLY A 84 12.54 -6.52 7.16
N VAL A 85 12.64 -7.59 6.36
CA VAL A 85 12.76 -8.98 6.86
C VAL A 85 14.21 -9.47 6.79
N LYS A 86 15.01 -8.94 5.85
CA LYS A 86 16.43 -9.27 5.74
C LYS A 86 17.25 -8.47 6.75
N THR A 87 17.84 -9.14 7.71
CA THR A 87 18.62 -8.57 8.81
C THR A 87 19.83 -7.72 8.36
N ASP A 88 20.31 -7.92 7.12
CA ASP A 88 21.46 -7.23 6.56
C ASP A 88 21.11 -6.14 5.53
N SER A 89 19.85 -5.67 5.53
CA SER A 89 19.51 -4.59 4.61
C SER A 89 19.99 -3.25 5.19
N LEU A 90 20.50 -2.37 4.31
CA LEU A 90 20.88 -1.00 4.67
C LEU A 90 19.75 -0.27 5.43
N LEU A 91 18.51 -0.52 5.06
CA LEU A 91 17.34 0.10 5.69
C LEU A 91 17.15 -0.31 7.15
N THR A 92 17.47 -1.56 7.52
CA THR A 92 17.33 -2.03 8.91
C THR A 92 18.36 -1.40 9.87
N GLN A 93 19.41 -0.77 9.34
CA GLN A 93 20.36 -0.01 10.16
C GLN A 93 19.79 1.33 10.64
N TYR A 94 18.83 1.89 9.91
CA TYR A 94 18.23 3.20 10.18
C TYR A 94 16.78 3.14 10.62
N VAL A 95 16.04 2.10 10.22
CA VAL A 95 14.60 1.95 10.47
C VAL A 95 14.33 0.69 11.26
N ASP A 96 13.68 0.85 12.40
CA ASP A 96 13.19 -0.26 13.22
C ASP A 96 11.80 -0.72 12.74
N VAL A 97 11.79 -1.70 11.84
CA VAL A 97 10.57 -2.24 11.24
C VAL A 97 9.69 -2.93 12.27
N LYS A 98 10.29 -3.60 13.26
CA LYS A 98 9.55 -4.25 14.35
C LYS A 98 8.78 -3.23 15.18
N LYS A 99 9.42 -2.14 15.61
CA LYS A 99 8.74 -1.07 16.36
C LYS A 99 7.62 -0.43 15.54
N MET A 100 7.85 -0.22 14.25
CA MET A 100 6.81 0.30 13.34
C MET A 100 5.59 -0.61 13.33
N MET A 101 5.78 -1.92 13.23
CA MET A 101 4.68 -2.88 13.27
C MET A 101 3.99 -2.93 14.63
N VAL A 102 4.73 -2.86 15.73
CA VAL A 102 4.16 -2.77 17.08
C VAL A 102 3.28 -1.52 17.24
N TYR A 103 3.72 -0.36 16.74
CA TYR A 103 2.91 0.85 16.72
C TYR A 103 1.61 0.66 15.94
N LEU A 104 1.69 0.10 14.72
CA LEU A 104 0.50 -0.13 13.88
C LEU A 104 -0.48 -1.13 14.52
N MET A 105 0.03 -2.19 15.15
CA MET A 105 -0.82 -3.14 15.88
C MET A 105 -1.48 -2.51 17.12
N GLY A 106 -0.79 -1.56 17.77
CA GLY A 106 -1.40 -0.75 18.84
C GLY A 106 -2.57 0.09 18.32
N LYS A 107 -2.44 0.69 17.14
CA LYS A 107 -3.53 1.43 16.49
C LYS A 107 -4.69 0.51 16.08
N ALA A 108 -4.39 -0.66 15.55
CA ALA A 108 -5.41 -1.69 15.27
C ALA A 108 -6.19 -2.08 16.53
N HIS A 109 -5.51 -2.22 17.68
CA HIS A 109 -6.14 -2.51 18.96
C HIS A 109 -7.13 -1.40 19.40
N GLU A 110 -6.73 -0.13 19.29
CA GLU A 110 -7.59 1.02 19.59
C GLU A 110 -8.88 1.00 18.74
N GLU A 111 -8.74 0.69 17.44
CA GLU A 111 -9.89 0.57 16.53
C GLU A 111 -10.81 -0.60 16.88
N ILE A 112 -10.25 -1.75 17.27
CA ILE A 112 -11.03 -2.92 17.71
C ILE A 112 -11.81 -2.61 18.98
N ILE A 113 -11.24 -1.87 19.94
CA ILE A 113 -11.96 -1.44 21.14
C ILE A 113 -13.16 -0.60 20.75
N THR A 114 -12.96 0.39 19.87
CA THR A 114 -14.03 1.29 19.40
C THR A 114 -15.12 0.51 18.66
N ASP A 115 -14.75 -0.46 17.82
CA ASP A 115 -15.71 -1.31 17.12
C ASP A 115 -16.56 -2.15 18.09
N LYS A 116 -15.92 -2.78 19.09
CA LYS A 116 -16.62 -3.56 20.11
C LYS A 116 -17.56 -2.71 20.98
N GLU A 117 -17.18 -1.50 21.31
CA GLU A 117 -18.02 -0.55 22.02
C GLU A 117 -19.22 -0.15 21.18
N SER A 118 -19.00 0.22 19.92
CA SER A 118 -20.07 0.56 18.98
C SER A 118 -21.04 -0.60 18.77
N LEU A 119 -20.53 -1.82 18.62
CA LEU A 119 -21.36 -3.02 18.49
C LEU A 119 -22.23 -3.23 19.74
N ARG A 120 -21.68 -3.01 20.94
CA ARG A 120 -22.41 -3.15 22.20
C ARG A 120 -23.50 -2.10 22.37
N GLU A 121 -23.20 -0.83 22.03
CA GLU A 121 -24.08 0.30 22.26
C GLU A 121 -25.13 0.46 21.15
N HIS A 122 -24.71 0.37 19.90
CA HIS A 122 -25.53 0.64 18.72
C HIS A 122 -25.93 -0.61 17.94
N LYS A 123 -25.41 -1.79 18.30
CA LYS A 123 -25.57 -3.07 17.58
C LYS A 123 -25.11 -3.02 16.12
N ILE A 124 -24.22 -2.11 15.80
CA ILE A 124 -23.58 -1.96 14.51
C ILE A 124 -22.07 -1.88 14.70
N HIS A 125 -21.31 -2.30 13.71
CA HIS A 125 -19.87 -2.14 13.72
C HIS A 125 -19.47 -0.72 13.30
N ALA A 126 -18.56 -0.10 14.04
CA ALA A 126 -18.09 1.26 13.79
C ALA A 126 -17.25 1.35 12.50
N TYR A 127 -16.56 0.27 12.16
CA TYR A 127 -15.65 0.23 11.02
C TYR A 127 -16.01 -0.91 10.06
N GLY A 128 -16.23 -0.56 8.80
CA GLY A 128 -16.22 -1.53 7.70
C GLY A 128 -14.78 -1.76 7.22
N GLY A 129 -14.37 -2.98 7.22
CA GLY A 129 -13.26 -3.66 6.58
C GLY A 129 -11.95 -2.98 6.17
N SER A 130 -11.91 -1.72 5.69
CA SER A 130 -10.77 -1.22 4.92
C SER A 130 -9.48 -1.04 5.72
N TYR A 131 -9.54 -0.48 6.92
CA TYR A 131 -8.33 -0.32 7.75
C TYR A 131 -7.84 -1.66 8.28
N TRP A 132 -8.73 -2.57 8.62
CA TRP A 132 -8.36 -3.88 9.13
C TRP A 132 -7.71 -4.75 8.07
N LEU A 133 -8.12 -4.62 6.81
CA LEU A 133 -7.45 -5.28 5.70
C LEU A 133 -6.00 -4.80 5.54
N ASP A 134 -5.75 -3.49 5.71
CA ASP A 134 -4.39 -2.96 5.69
C ASP A 134 -3.54 -3.54 6.83
N TYR A 135 -4.06 -3.60 8.06
CA TYR A 135 -3.34 -4.19 9.20
C TYR A 135 -3.09 -5.68 9.02
N LEU A 136 -4.10 -6.45 8.57
CA LEU A 136 -3.97 -7.87 8.29
C LEU A 136 -2.96 -8.14 7.17
N TYR A 137 -3.00 -7.34 6.11
CA TYR A 137 -2.07 -7.43 5.01
C TYR A 137 -0.63 -7.17 5.47
N LEU A 138 -0.40 -6.11 6.24
CA LEU A 138 0.92 -5.81 6.80
C LEU A 138 1.39 -6.90 7.78
N ALA A 139 0.50 -7.42 8.59
CA ALA A 139 0.80 -8.52 9.49
C ALA A 139 1.19 -9.80 8.73
N SER A 140 0.55 -10.07 7.58
CA SER A 140 0.86 -11.23 6.73
C SER A 140 2.25 -11.15 6.08
N LEU A 141 2.77 -9.94 5.88
CA LEU A 141 4.12 -9.69 5.35
C LEU A 141 5.19 -9.66 6.45
N SER A 142 4.80 -9.66 7.72
CA SER A 142 5.69 -9.51 8.86
C SER A 142 6.08 -10.84 9.47
N ASP A 143 7.16 -10.85 10.25
CA ASP A 143 7.52 -12.02 11.05
C ASP A 143 6.51 -12.17 12.21
N VAL A 144 5.83 -13.29 12.26
CA VAL A 144 4.82 -13.62 13.28
C VAL A 144 5.39 -13.60 14.70
N THR A 145 6.70 -13.79 14.85
CA THR A 145 7.38 -13.76 16.16
C THR A 145 7.43 -12.36 16.78
N TRP A 146 7.18 -11.31 15.99
CA TRP A 146 7.11 -9.94 16.49
C TRP A 146 5.85 -9.66 17.32
N PHE A 147 4.84 -10.53 17.18
CA PHE A 147 3.52 -10.32 17.78
C PHE A 147 3.33 -11.17 19.03
N ASP A 148 2.96 -10.53 20.11
CA ASP A 148 2.59 -11.20 21.36
C ASP A 148 1.18 -11.85 21.26
N ALA A 149 0.75 -12.47 22.37
CA ALA A 149 -0.54 -13.15 22.40
C ALA A 149 -1.73 -12.18 22.25
N SER A 150 -1.60 -10.93 22.74
CA SER A 150 -2.65 -9.92 22.63
C SER A 150 -2.84 -9.49 21.17
N VAL A 151 -1.74 -9.16 20.48
CA VAL A 151 -1.76 -8.80 19.06
C VAL A 151 -2.32 -9.95 18.22
N ARG A 152 -1.91 -11.19 18.47
CA ARG A 152 -2.47 -12.35 17.75
C ARG A 152 -3.97 -12.53 17.97
N LYS A 153 -4.48 -12.22 19.16
CA LYS A 153 -5.92 -12.23 19.45
C LYS A 153 -6.66 -11.15 18.64
N ASP A 154 -6.08 -9.96 18.54
CA ASP A 154 -6.65 -8.86 17.75
C ASP A 154 -6.63 -9.16 16.25
N LEU A 155 -5.55 -9.74 15.73
CA LEU A 155 -5.50 -10.23 14.37
C LEU A 155 -6.59 -11.29 14.11
N GLY A 156 -6.79 -12.23 15.02
CA GLY A 156 -7.87 -13.23 14.94
C GLY A 156 -9.26 -12.60 14.93
N TYR A 157 -9.48 -11.54 15.72
CA TYR A 157 -10.75 -10.79 15.70
C TYR A 157 -10.99 -10.11 14.33
N MET A 158 -10.00 -9.41 13.80
CA MET A 158 -10.10 -8.77 12.48
C MET A 158 -10.33 -9.79 11.37
N GLN A 159 -9.64 -10.96 11.44
CA GLN A 159 -9.81 -12.06 10.49
C GLN A 159 -11.24 -12.62 10.49
N SER A 160 -11.84 -12.84 11.67
CA SER A 160 -13.21 -13.31 11.76
C SER A 160 -14.19 -12.30 11.14
N ARG A 161 -13.96 -11.00 11.38
CA ARG A 161 -14.80 -9.94 10.80
C ARG A 161 -14.74 -9.89 9.28
N ILE A 162 -13.57 -10.08 8.70
CA ILE A 162 -13.42 -10.12 7.23
C ILE A 162 -14.13 -11.35 6.65
N LEU A 163 -14.01 -12.50 7.30
CA LEU A 163 -14.76 -13.70 6.89
C LEU A 163 -16.26 -13.49 6.96
N ASP A 164 -16.78 -12.91 8.05
CA ASP A 164 -18.21 -12.59 8.18
C ASP A 164 -18.69 -11.68 7.03
N CYS A 165 -17.91 -10.65 6.68
CA CYS A 165 -18.24 -9.76 5.55
C CYS A 165 -18.26 -10.49 4.21
N VAL A 166 -17.36 -11.44 3.99
CA VAL A 166 -17.29 -12.23 2.75
C VAL A 166 -18.45 -13.23 2.68
N GLU A 167 -18.74 -13.95 3.76
CA GLU A 167 -19.81 -14.95 3.83
C GLU A 167 -21.20 -14.30 3.70
N GLN A 168 -21.44 -13.15 4.33
CA GLN A 168 -22.69 -12.39 4.18
C GLN A 168 -22.90 -11.94 2.74
N ARG A 169 -21.83 -11.57 2.03
CA ARG A 169 -21.90 -11.20 0.62
C ARG A 169 -22.31 -12.37 -0.28
N GLU A 170 -21.87 -13.58 0.01
CA GLU A 170 -22.25 -14.79 -0.73
C GLU A 170 -23.71 -15.20 -0.45
N ALA A 171 -24.16 -15.08 0.79
CA ALA A 171 -25.50 -15.46 1.22
C ALA A 171 -26.60 -14.54 0.67
N ASP A 172 -26.33 -13.23 0.60
CA ASP A 172 -27.35 -12.26 0.19
C ASP A 172 -27.64 -12.23 -1.33
N GLY A 173 -26.76 -12.79 -2.19
CA GLY A 173 -26.96 -12.92 -3.65
C GLY A 173 -27.51 -11.68 -4.37
N LYS A 174 -27.89 -10.67 -3.61
CA LYS A 174 -28.47 -9.42 -4.07
C LYS A 174 -27.38 -8.36 -4.22
N ARG A 175 -27.31 -7.85 -5.43
CA ARG A 175 -26.51 -6.68 -5.79
C ARG A 175 -27.03 -5.47 -5.00
N ARG A 176 -26.47 -5.21 -3.82
CA ARG A 176 -26.78 -4.02 -3.02
C ARG A 176 -26.28 -2.78 -3.74
N THR A 177 -27.04 -1.68 -3.69
CA THR A 177 -26.76 -0.43 -4.43
C THR A 177 -25.58 0.34 -3.82
N ALA A 178 -24.90 1.15 -4.64
CA ALA A 178 -23.76 1.98 -4.26
C ALA A 178 -24.17 2.98 -3.15
N GLY A 179 -23.90 2.65 -1.91
CA GLY A 179 -24.27 3.41 -0.71
C GLY A 179 -24.22 2.58 0.56
N ASP A 180 -24.14 1.27 0.44
CA ASP A 180 -24.01 0.37 1.58
C ASP A 180 -22.54 0.35 2.05
N SER A 181 -22.31 0.81 3.28
CA SER A 181 -21.01 0.86 3.95
C SER A 181 -20.33 -0.52 4.13
N ASP A 182 -21.07 -1.60 3.87
CA ASP A 182 -20.63 -2.98 4.09
C ASP A 182 -19.96 -3.63 2.85
N ARG A 183 -19.69 -2.86 1.80
CA ARG A 183 -19.05 -3.38 0.58
C ARG A 183 -17.57 -3.09 0.56
N LEU A 184 -16.79 -4.15 0.34
CA LEU A 184 -15.39 -4.00 -0.02
C LEU A 184 -15.28 -3.32 -1.40
N SER A 185 -14.51 -2.24 -1.47
CA SER A 185 -14.08 -1.66 -2.76
C SER A 185 -13.23 -2.66 -3.54
N LEU A 186 -12.94 -2.39 -4.81
CA LEU A 186 -12.05 -3.26 -5.61
C LEU A 186 -10.68 -3.44 -4.95
N THR A 187 -10.12 -2.38 -4.37
CA THR A 187 -8.85 -2.44 -3.65
C THR A 187 -8.94 -3.33 -2.42
N GLU A 188 -9.99 -3.16 -1.62
CA GLU A 188 -10.22 -3.98 -0.43
C GLU A 188 -10.51 -5.43 -0.78
N THR A 189 -11.22 -5.68 -1.88
CA THR A 189 -11.46 -7.03 -2.38
C THR A 189 -10.13 -7.71 -2.78
N ALA A 190 -9.23 -7.00 -3.47
CA ALA A 190 -7.91 -7.54 -3.81
C ALA A 190 -7.06 -7.81 -2.55
N GLN A 191 -7.07 -6.89 -1.58
CA GLN A 191 -6.39 -7.11 -0.29
C GLN A 191 -6.98 -8.29 0.46
N ALA A 192 -8.32 -8.43 0.48
CA ALA A 192 -8.99 -9.55 1.13
C ALA A 192 -8.60 -10.89 0.50
N VAL A 193 -8.46 -10.97 -0.83
CA VAL A 193 -7.95 -12.18 -1.51
C VAL A 193 -6.57 -12.56 -0.98
N ILE A 194 -5.64 -11.59 -0.90
CA ILE A 194 -4.29 -11.82 -0.41
C ILE A 194 -4.32 -12.30 1.03
N VAL A 195 -5.03 -11.58 1.90
CA VAL A 195 -5.16 -11.91 3.33
C VAL A 195 -5.78 -13.30 3.53
N LEU A 196 -6.88 -13.61 2.84
CA LEU A 196 -7.56 -14.92 2.93
C LEU A 196 -6.65 -16.07 2.48
N ARG A 197 -5.84 -15.86 1.44
CA ARG A 197 -4.83 -16.85 1.03
C ARG A 197 -3.79 -17.10 2.12
N TYR A 198 -3.27 -16.04 2.74
CA TYR A 198 -2.37 -16.18 3.88
C TYR A 198 -3.00 -16.91 5.08
N MET A 199 -4.31 -16.74 5.26
CA MET A 199 -5.08 -17.45 6.29
C MET A 199 -5.38 -18.92 5.92
N GLY A 200 -5.02 -19.38 4.73
CA GLY A 200 -5.39 -20.71 4.23
C GLY A 200 -6.86 -20.87 3.83
N LYS A 201 -7.60 -19.76 3.65
CA LYS A 201 -9.01 -19.74 3.25
C LYS A 201 -9.15 -19.64 1.72
N ALA A 202 -8.65 -20.66 1.02
CA ALA A 202 -8.56 -20.65 -0.44
C ALA A 202 -9.92 -20.54 -1.14
N ASP A 203 -10.97 -21.19 -0.62
CA ASP A 203 -12.31 -21.16 -1.23
C ASP A 203 -12.94 -19.78 -1.15
N ALA A 204 -12.88 -19.11 0.01
CA ALA A 204 -13.33 -17.74 0.18
C ALA A 204 -12.55 -16.76 -0.72
N ALA A 205 -11.24 -16.93 -0.82
CA ALA A 205 -10.41 -16.15 -1.73
C ALA A 205 -10.83 -16.35 -3.20
N ALA A 206 -11.11 -17.60 -3.63
CA ALA A 206 -11.53 -17.90 -5.00
C ALA A 206 -12.88 -17.25 -5.35
N GLY A 207 -13.81 -17.15 -4.40
CA GLY A 207 -15.07 -16.41 -4.56
C GLY A 207 -14.84 -14.94 -4.89
N LEU A 208 -13.96 -14.28 -4.13
CA LEU A 208 -13.60 -12.87 -4.36
C LEU A 208 -12.84 -12.67 -5.69
N VAL A 209 -11.96 -13.58 -6.07
CA VAL A 209 -11.27 -13.54 -7.38
C VAL A 209 -12.28 -13.58 -8.53
N ARG A 210 -13.30 -14.45 -8.44
CA ARG A 210 -14.38 -14.47 -9.46
C ARG A 210 -15.07 -13.12 -9.55
N SER A 211 -15.41 -12.51 -8.42
CA SER A 211 -16.02 -11.17 -8.40
C SER A 211 -15.12 -10.09 -9.01
N LEU A 212 -13.79 -10.14 -8.77
CA LEU A 212 -12.86 -9.20 -9.38
C LEU A 212 -12.79 -9.37 -10.89
N ARG A 213 -12.86 -10.61 -11.40
CA ARG A 213 -12.84 -10.90 -12.84
C ARG A 213 -14.03 -10.32 -13.58
N GLU A 214 -15.18 -10.14 -12.93
CA GLU A 214 -16.36 -9.50 -13.52
C GLU A 214 -16.13 -8.01 -13.86
N HIS A 215 -15.11 -7.39 -13.27
CA HIS A 215 -14.71 -6.01 -13.53
C HIS A 215 -13.55 -5.88 -14.52
N LEU A 216 -13.09 -6.99 -15.09
CA LEU A 216 -12.05 -6.97 -16.12
C LEU A 216 -12.65 -6.70 -17.48
N VAL A 217 -12.07 -5.75 -18.19
CA VAL A 217 -12.44 -5.38 -19.57
C VAL A 217 -11.24 -5.69 -20.46
N ASP A 218 -11.52 -6.33 -21.60
CA ASP A 218 -10.54 -6.56 -22.65
C ASP A 218 -10.59 -5.39 -23.64
N GLY A 219 -9.55 -4.57 -23.64
CA GLY A 219 -9.42 -3.38 -24.46
C GLY A 219 -8.21 -3.43 -25.38
N ALA A 220 -8.04 -2.41 -26.21
CA ALA A 220 -6.91 -2.29 -27.12
C ALA A 220 -5.53 -2.32 -26.42
N GLU A 221 -5.49 -1.95 -25.14
CA GLU A 221 -4.30 -1.96 -24.29
C GLU A 221 -4.14 -3.26 -23.47
N GLY A 222 -4.98 -4.29 -23.75
CA GLY A 222 -5.03 -5.53 -23.01
C GLY A 222 -6.04 -5.54 -21.86
N LEU A 223 -5.97 -6.60 -21.05
CA LEU A 223 -6.91 -6.82 -19.95
C LEU A 223 -6.66 -5.81 -18.82
N HIS A 224 -7.67 -5.02 -18.49
CA HIS A 224 -7.59 -4.02 -17.41
C HIS A 224 -8.89 -3.97 -16.61
N LEU A 225 -8.83 -3.37 -15.42
CA LEU A 225 -10.03 -3.12 -14.62
C LEU A 225 -10.74 -1.85 -15.08
N GLU A 226 -12.04 -1.97 -15.32
CA GLU A 226 -12.89 -0.81 -15.48
C GLU A 226 -13.30 -0.29 -14.09
N TYR A 227 -12.92 0.97 -13.82
CA TYR A 227 -13.35 1.66 -12.61
C TYR A 227 -14.71 2.30 -12.85
N PRO A 228 -15.68 2.11 -11.93
CA PRO A 228 -16.94 2.83 -12.03
C PRO A 228 -16.68 4.32 -12.10
N SER A 229 -17.27 4.99 -13.07
CA SER A 229 -17.03 6.38 -13.48
C SER A 229 -17.32 7.44 -12.40
N ASN A 230 -17.87 7.06 -11.27
CA ASN A 230 -18.38 7.95 -10.22
C ASN A 230 -17.37 8.28 -9.13
N GLY A 231 -16.13 7.81 -9.20
CA GLY A 231 -15.08 8.08 -8.24
C GLY A 231 -13.88 8.73 -8.90
N PHE A 232 -13.48 9.90 -8.42
CA PHE A 232 -12.16 10.48 -8.73
C PHE A 232 -11.07 9.59 -8.15
N VAL A 233 -10.71 8.55 -8.88
CA VAL A 233 -9.58 7.70 -8.55
C VAL A 233 -8.36 8.31 -9.24
N GLY A 234 -7.50 8.99 -8.49
CA GLY A 234 -6.24 9.50 -9.01
C GLY A 234 -5.40 8.39 -9.63
N SER A 235 -4.55 8.72 -10.61
CA SER A 235 -3.67 7.76 -11.32
C SER A 235 -2.89 6.85 -10.38
N ASP A 236 -2.43 7.38 -9.25
CA ASP A 236 -1.67 6.62 -8.25
C ASP A 236 -2.47 5.49 -7.58
N ARG A 237 -3.78 5.70 -7.40
CA ARG A 237 -4.67 4.64 -6.89
C ARG A 237 -4.88 3.52 -7.91
N LYS A 238 -4.98 3.86 -9.21
CA LYS A 238 -5.11 2.86 -10.28
C LYS A 238 -3.91 1.92 -10.30
N ILE A 239 -2.70 2.46 -10.26
CA ILE A 239 -1.46 1.67 -10.22
C ILE A 239 -1.43 0.77 -8.97
N ALA A 240 -1.76 1.32 -7.80
CA ALA A 240 -1.78 0.55 -6.55
C ALA A 240 -2.79 -0.61 -6.59
N VAL A 241 -3.97 -0.38 -7.16
CA VAL A 241 -5.00 -1.42 -7.31
C VAL A 241 -4.56 -2.51 -8.29
N HIS A 242 -4.02 -2.12 -9.45
CA HIS A 242 -3.50 -3.10 -10.42
C HIS A 242 -2.36 -3.95 -9.82
N THR A 243 -1.46 -3.33 -9.04
CA THR A 243 -0.39 -4.06 -8.37
C THR A 243 -0.93 -5.08 -7.36
N LEU A 244 -1.94 -4.70 -6.57
CA LEU A 244 -2.59 -5.62 -5.63
C LEU A 244 -3.32 -6.76 -6.33
N LEU A 245 -3.95 -6.48 -7.47
CA LEU A 245 -4.63 -7.50 -8.27
C LEU A 245 -3.67 -8.51 -8.89
N MET A 246 -2.50 -8.07 -9.32
CA MET A 246 -1.46 -8.97 -9.82
C MET A 246 -0.86 -9.84 -8.71
N GLU A 247 -0.90 -9.38 -7.46
CA GLU A 247 -0.46 -10.12 -6.28
C GLU A 247 -1.53 -11.13 -5.81
N ALA A 248 -2.81 -10.81 -5.98
CA ALA A 248 -3.96 -11.63 -5.59
C ALA A 248 -4.19 -12.82 -6.51
#